data_429c2c2b30cfdb39ce1fcf95a57624c1
#
_entry.id   429c2c2b30cfdb39ce1fcf95a57624c1
#
_cell.length_a   1.000
_cell.length_b   1.000
_cell.length_c   1.000
_cell.angle_alpha   90.00
_cell.angle_beta   90.00
_cell.angle_gamma   90.00
#
_symmetry.space_group_name_H-M   'P 1'
#
loop_
_entity.id
_entity.type
_entity.pdbx_description
1 polymer ?
#
loop_
_entity_poly.entity_id
_entity_poly.type
_entity_poly.pdbx_seq_one_letter_code
_entity_poly.pdbx_strand_id
1 'polypeptide(L)'
;MEIEHRFEAPLAVVWRAWTDPERVSRWWGSDPDGVVTSAELDVRVGGRFEISFRDPSGDAHTSRGEYLRVEEPDVLDFTWSWESEPGAVSRVTVELVGDGDATVMRFVHGELVGVSSHDYAPGWRRTFGKLDAVLADQR
;
A
#
# COMPACT_ATOMS: atom_id res chain seq x y z
N MET A 1 1.56 -7.71 -12.20
CA MET A 1 0.40 -8.40 -11.60
C MET A 1 -0.71 -7.40 -11.29
N GLU A 2 -1.92 -7.83 -11.30
CA GLU A 2 -3.10 -6.99 -11.10
C GLU A 2 -4.05 -7.64 -10.11
N ILE A 3 -4.60 -6.85 -9.19
CA ILE A 3 -5.62 -7.30 -8.24
C ILE A 3 -6.77 -6.31 -8.30
N GLU A 4 -7.99 -6.83 -8.43
CA GLU A 4 -9.21 -6.06 -8.24
C GLU A 4 -9.79 -6.43 -6.88
N HIS A 5 -10.09 -5.44 -6.05
CA HIS A 5 -10.58 -5.68 -4.70
C HIS A 5 -11.67 -4.67 -4.35
N ARG A 6 -12.77 -5.17 -3.77
CA ARG A 6 -13.86 -4.33 -3.31
C ARG A 6 -13.74 -4.13 -1.80
N PHE A 7 -13.66 -2.86 -1.39
CA PHE A 7 -13.70 -2.49 0.03
C PHE A 7 -15.09 -1.99 0.40
N GLU A 8 -15.63 -2.47 1.51
CA GLU A 8 -16.93 -2.05 2.02
C GLU A 8 -16.79 -0.76 2.86
N ALA A 9 -16.26 0.29 2.22
CA ALA A 9 -16.06 1.59 2.82
C ALA A 9 -16.12 2.68 1.74
N PRO A 10 -16.55 3.91 2.08
CA PRO A 10 -16.63 5.01 1.13
C PRO A 10 -15.27 5.38 0.52
N LEU A 11 -15.31 5.92 -0.68
CA LEU A 11 -14.11 6.31 -1.45
C LEU A 11 -13.14 7.20 -0.64
N ALA A 12 -13.65 8.21 0.05
CA ALA A 12 -12.81 9.10 0.85
C ALA A 12 -12.11 8.37 2.02
N VAL A 13 -12.76 7.36 2.59
CA VAL A 13 -12.19 6.55 3.68
C VAL A 13 -11.07 5.67 3.15
N VAL A 14 -11.28 5.03 2.00
CA VAL A 14 -10.26 4.19 1.37
C VAL A 14 -9.06 5.04 0.94
N TRP A 15 -9.31 6.20 0.36
CA TRP A 15 -8.23 7.14 -0.01
C TRP A 15 -7.36 7.51 1.20
N ARG A 16 -7.99 7.85 2.32
CA ARG A 16 -7.25 8.18 3.56
C ARG A 16 -6.48 7.00 4.12
N ALA A 17 -6.99 5.78 3.95
CA ALA A 17 -6.28 4.57 4.37
C ALA A 17 -4.94 4.43 3.65
N TRP A 18 -4.84 4.89 2.41
CA TRP A 18 -3.63 4.87 1.60
C TRP A 18 -2.70 6.07 1.82
N THR A 19 -3.21 7.19 2.32
CA THR A 19 -2.49 8.47 2.31
C THR A 19 -2.18 9.05 3.69
N ASP A 20 -2.86 8.59 4.73
CA ASP A 20 -2.63 9.04 6.09
C ASP A 20 -1.65 8.08 6.79
N PRO A 21 -0.49 8.57 7.29
CA PRO A 21 0.51 7.72 7.94
C PRO A 21 -0.03 6.89 9.09
N GLU A 22 -0.90 7.48 9.93
CA GLU A 22 -1.50 6.77 11.05
C GLU A 22 -2.38 5.62 10.58
N ARG A 23 -3.14 5.83 9.51
CA ARG A 23 -4.03 4.81 8.96
C ARG A 23 -3.27 3.71 8.23
N VAL A 24 -2.25 4.07 7.43
CA VAL A 24 -1.36 3.12 6.76
C VAL A 24 -0.71 2.19 7.78
N SER A 25 -0.33 2.71 8.94
CA SER A 25 0.32 1.95 10.00
C SER A 25 -0.53 0.79 10.53
N ARG A 26 -1.83 0.79 10.29
CA ARG A 26 -2.75 -0.24 10.79
C ARG A 26 -2.85 -1.46 9.88
N TRP A 27 -2.48 -1.34 8.61
CA TRP A 27 -2.69 -2.44 7.65
C TRP A 27 -1.49 -2.77 6.76
N TRP A 28 -0.45 -1.95 6.76
CA TRP A 28 0.72 -2.19 5.90
C TRP A 28 1.48 -3.44 6.32
N GLY A 29 2.00 -4.18 5.32
CA GLY A 29 2.73 -5.43 5.54
C GLY A 29 1.84 -6.67 5.39
N SER A 30 2.41 -7.74 4.85
CA SER A 30 1.64 -8.96 4.53
C SER A 30 1.41 -9.88 5.72
N ASP A 31 2.10 -9.68 6.83
CA ASP A 31 1.97 -10.52 8.02
C ASP A 31 0.88 -9.97 8.94
N PRO A 32 -0.15 -10.77 9.29
CA PRO A 32 -1.22 -10.30 10.16
C PRO A 32 -0.76 -9.89 11.56
N ASP A 33 0.36 -10.45 12.03
CA ASP A 33 0.93 -10.15 13.34
C ASP A 33 2.11 -9.16 13.27
N GLY A 34 2.39 -8.63 12.07
CA GLY A 34 3.42 -7.61 11.88
C GLY A 34 3.03 -6.26 12.47
N VAL A 35 4.02 -5.48 12.87
CA VAL A 35 3.82 -4.17 13.49
C VAL A 35 4.60 -3.11 12.73
N VAL A 36 3.89 -2.06 12.27
CA VAL A 36 4.52 -0.89 11.66
C VAL A 36 5.20 -0.06 12.74
N THR A 37 6.50 0.18 12.58
CA THR A 37 7.31 0.93 13.54
C THR A 37 7.48 2.40 13.15
N SER A 38 7.41 2.72 11.85
CA SER A 38 7.37 4.10 11.38
C SER A 38 6.71 4.18 10.01
N ALA A 39 6.02 5.28 9.75
CA ALA A 39 5.43 5.57 8.45
C ALA A 39 5.55 7.06 8.17
N GLU A 40 6.28 7.41 7.13
CA GLU A 40 6.44 8.78 6.67
C GLU A 40 5.95 8.86 5.23
N LEU A 41 4.97 9.73 4.98
CA LEU A 41 4.38 9.91 3.65
C LEU A 41 4.27 11.39 3.33
N ASP A 42 4.86 11.78 2.20
CA ASP A 42 4.69 13.10 1.63
C ASP A 42 3.89 12.94 0.33
N VAL A 43 2.55 12.92 0.47
CA VAL A 43 1.63 12.54 -0.61
C VAL A 43 1.45 13.71 -1.58
N ARG A 44 2.37 13.84 -2.50
CA ARG A 44 2.36 14.79 -3.61
C ARG A 44 3.28 14.27 -4.71
N VAL A 45 3.09 14.70 -5.94
CA VAL A 45 3.99 14.35 -7.03
C VAL A 45 5.41 14.80 -6.70
N GLY A 46 6.37 13.88 -6.77
CA GLY A 46 7.76 14.12 -6.37
C GLY A 46 8.04 13.92 -4.88
N GLY A 47 6.99 13.78 -4.06
CA GLY A 47 7.14 13.44 -2.63
C GLY A 47 7.52 11.98 -2.47
N ARG A 48 7.98 11.62 -1.27
CA ARG A 48 8.46 10.26 -0.97
C ARG A 48 7.71 9.65 0.19
N PHE A 49 7.73 8.32 0.24
CA PHE A 49 7.28 7.59 1.40
C PHE A 49 8.36 6.62 1.88
N GLU A 50 8.32 6.34 3.17
CA GLU A 50 9.15 5.30 3.79
C GLU A 50 8.35 4.66 4.93
N ILE A 51 8.16 3.36 4.86
CA ILE A 51 7.38 2.61 5.85
C ILE A 51 8.23 1.45 6.33
N SER A 52 8.43 1.38 7.64
CA SER A 52 9.18 0.32 8.31
C SER A 52 8.25 -0.50 9.20
N PHE A 53 8.42 -1.80 9.17
CA PHE A 53 7.63 -2.71 10.00
C PHE A 53 8.49 -3.89 10.46
N ARG A 54 8.04 -4.56 11.51
CA ARG A 54 8.64 -5.79 12.03
C ARG A 54 7.69 -6.95 11.84
N ASP A 55 8.25 -8.09 11.43
CA ASP A 55 7.50 -9.33 11.39
C ASP A 55 7.51 -9.99 12.79
N PRO A 56 6.72 -11.09 13.02
CA PRO A 56 6.65 -11.74 14.33
C PRO A 56 7.99 -12.30 14.82
N SER A 57 8.95 -12.54 13.93
CA SER A 57 10.30 -12.98 14.32
C SER A 57 11.17 -11.84 14.84
N GLY A 58 10.70 -10.60 14.68
CA GLY A 58 11.43 -9.39 15.08
C GLY A 58 12.29 -8.79 13.97
N ASP A 59 12.29 -9.38 12.76
CA ASP A 59 13.04 -8.85 11.63
C ASP A 59 12.37 -7.57 11.11
N ALA A 60 13.20 -6.55 10.86
CA ALA A 60 12.74 -5.27 10.34
C ALA A 60 12.78 -5.26 8.82
N HIS A 61 11.74 -4.66 8.22
CA HIS A 61 11.62 -4.46 6.78
C HIS A 61 11.25 -3.01 6.50
N THR A 62 11.87 -2.42 5.49
CA THR A 62 11.55 -1.05 5.08
C THR A 62 11.26 -1.02 3.59
N SER A 63 10.10 -0.49 3.24
CA SER A 63 9.75 -0.16 1.86
C SER A 63 9.76 1.35 1.68
N ARG A 64 10.14 1.79 0.48
CA ARG A 64 10.24 3.22 0.14
C ARG A 64 9.91 3.46 -1.31
N GLY A 65 9.56 4.68 -1.63
CA GLY A 65 9.27 5.07 -2.99
C GLY A 65 9.00 6.55 -3.17
N GLU A 66 8.67 6.91 -4.39
CA GLU A 66 8.34 8.28 -4.79
C GLU A 66 6.97 8.29 -5.45
N TYR A 67 6.14 9.28 -5.14
CA TYR A 67 4.85 9.46 -5.79
C TYR A 67 5.03 10.04 -7.18
N LEU A 68 4.51 9.34 -8.19
CA LEU A 68 4.55 9.73 -9.59
C LEU A 68 3.27 10.44 -10.02
N ARG A 69 2.14 10.06 -9.41
CA ARG A 69 0.83 10.65 -9.71
C ARG A 69 -0.04 10.61 -8.46
N VAL A 70 -0.64 11.73 -8.14
CA VAL A 70 -1.56 11.85 -7.01
C VAL A 70 -2.80 12.61 -7.49
N GLU A 71 -3.92 11.92 -7.65
CA GLU A 71 -5.19 12.51 -8.06
C GLU A 71 -6.26 12.09 -7.04
N GLU A 72 -6.42 12.90 -6.03
CA GLU A 72 -7.35 12.66 -4.93
C GLU A 72 -8.81 12.73 -5.41
N PRO A 73 -9.66 11.77 -5.09
CA PRO A 73 -9.43 10.56 -4.30
C PRO A 73 -9.30 9.29 -5.18
N ASP A 74 -8.90 9.42 -6.44
CA ASP A 74 -9.07 8.40 -7.47
C ASP A 74 -7.79 7.61 -7.78
N VAL A 75 -6.61 8.27 -7.79
CA VAL A 75 -5.39 7.63 -8.29
C VAL A 75 -4.19 7.93 -7.42
N LEU A 76 -3.46 6.87 -7.06
CA LEU A 76 -2.10 6.93 -6.55
C LEU A 76 -1.20 6.08 -7.45
N ASP A 77 -0.08 6.65 -7.85
CA ASP A 77 0.92 5.97 -8.66
C ASP A 77 2.29 6.27 -8.04
N PHE A 78 3.03 5.24 -7.69
CA PHE A 78 4.30 5.43 -6.99
C PHE A 78 5.29 4.33 -7.31
N THR A 79 6.58 4.63 -7.14
CA THR A 79 7.62 3.62 -7.17
C THR A 79 7.68 2.89 -5.83
N TRP A 80 8.20 1.68 -5.84
CA TRP A 80 8.28 0.87 -4.63
C TRP A 80 9.50 -0.02 -4.66
N SER A 81 10.25 -0.05 -3.57
CA SER A 81 11.39 -0.94 -3.42
C SER A 81 11.59 -1.30 -1.95
N TRP A 82 12.17 -2.49 -1.72
CA TRP A 82 12.68 -2.87 -0.41
C TRP A 82 14.04 -2.22 -0.19
N GLU A 83 14.31 -1.73 1.01
CA GLU A 83 15.65 -1.25 1.39
C GLU A 83 16.70 -2.34 1.18
N SER A 84 16.34 -3.60 1.42
CA SER A 84 17.22 -4.76 1.24
C SER A 84 17.48 -5.11 -0.22
N GLU A 85 16.68 -4.59 -1.15
CA GLU A 85 16.83 -4.82 -2.60
C GLU A 85 16.77 -3.50 -3.38
N PRO A 86 17.72 -2.58 -3.16
CA PRO A 86 17.65 -1.25 -3.78
C PRO A 86 17.78 -1.27 -5.32
N GLY A 87 18.32 -2.35 -5.89
CA GLY A 87 18.42 -2.51 -7.33
C GLY A 87 17.14 -2.97 -8.02
N ALA A 88 16.12 -3.36 -7.26
CA ALA A 88 14.83 -3.78 -7.79
C ALA A 88 13.79 -2.73 -7.44
N VAL A 89 13.36 -1.94 -8.44
CA VAL A 89 12.36 -0.89 -8.29
C VAL A 89 11.11 -1.29 -9.06
N SER A 90 9.97 -1.25 -8.38
CA SER A 90 8.67 -1.55 -8.95
C SER A 90 7.83 -0.28 -9.09
N ARG A 91 6.75 -0.37 -9.85
CA ARG A 91 5.74 0.68 -9.93
C ARG A 91 4.41 0.11 -9.47
N VAL A 92 3.76 0.83 -8.57
CA VAL A 92 2.44 0.47 -8.04
C VAL A 92 1.46 1.54 -8.47
N THR A 93 0.34 1.12 -9.07
CA THR A 93 -0.76 2.00 -9.43
C THR A 93 -2.00 1.55 -8.69
N VAL A 94 -2.62 2.48 -7.97
CA VAL A 94 -3.87 2.27 -7.24
C VAL A 94 -4.92 3.17 -7.88
N GLU A 95 -5.96 2.57 -8.42
CA GLU A 95 -7.11 3.28 -8.97
C GLU A 95 -8.34 2.93 -8.13
N LEU A 96 -9.05 3.95 -7.66
CA LEU A 96 -10.22 3.80 -6.79
C LEU A 96 -11.44 4.36 -7.47
N VAL A 97 -12.52 3.58 -7.46
CA VAL A 97 -13.82 3.99 -8.00
C VAL A 97 -14.88 3.78 -6.94
N GLY A 98 -15.56 4.86 -6.58
CA GLY A 98 -16.66 4.79 -5.61
C GLY A 98 -17.87 4.07 -6.18
N ASP A 99 -18.52 3.26 -5.34
CA ASP A 99 -19.74 2.54 -5.67
C ASP A 99 -20.67 2.59 -4.43
N GLY A 100 -21.40 3.69 -4.29
CA GLY A 100 -22.20 3.95 -3.09
C GLY A 100 -21.33 4.05 -1.85
N ASP A 101 -21.59 3.20 -0.87
CA ASP A 101 -20.80 3.14 0.36
C ASP A 101 -19.59 2.19 0.26
N ALA A 102 -19.32 1.70 -0.93
CA ALA A 102 -18.19 0.81 -1.21
C ALA A 102 -17.22 1.46 -2.20
N THR A 103 -16.06 0.86 -2.34
CA THR A 103 -15.02 1.31 -3.27
C THR A 103 -14.42 0.10 -3.98
N VAL A 104 -14.31 0.18 -5.30
CA VAL A 104 -13.62 -0.83 -6.09
C VAL A 104 -12.21 -0.33 -6.39
N MET A 105 -11.22 -1.13 -6.01
CA MET A 105 -9.82 -0.83 -6.24
C MET A 105 -9.27 -1.71 -7.36
N ARG A 106 -8.59 -1.08 -8.30
CA ARG A 106 -7.72 -1.77 -9.25
C ARG A 106 -6.29 -1.49 -8.84
N PHE A 107 -5.56 -2.54 -8.52
CA PHE A 107 -4.18 -2.47 -8.04
C PHE A 107 -3.26 -3.16 -9.04
N VAL A 108 -2.24 -2.44 -9.51
CA VAL A 108 -1.27 -2.97 -10.46
C VAL A 108 0.13 -2.79 -9.90
N HIS A 109 0.89 -3.87 -9.85
CA HIS A 109 2.28 -3.86 -9.39
C HIS A 109 3.15 -4.48 -10.47
N GLY A 110 4.02 -3.68 -11.07
CA GLY A 110 4.92 -4.11 -12.14
C GLY A 110 6.36 -3.70 -11.86
N GLU A 111 7.31 -4.35 -12.52
CA GLU A 111 8.73 -4.03 -12.39
C GLU A 111 9.12 -2.87 -13.29
N LEU A 112 9.96 -1.95 -12.79
CA LEU A 112 10.55 -0.86 -13.56
C LEU A 112 12.04 -1.08 -13.81
N VAL A 113 12.78 -1.43 -12.76
CA VAL A 113 14.23 -1.64 -12.82
C VAL A 113 14.56 -2.89 -12.03
N GLY A 114 15.31 -3.81 -12.62
CA GLY A 114 15.70 -5.05 -11.98
C GLY A 114 14.52 -6.00 -11.78
N VAL A 115 14.78 -7.11 -11.11
CA VAL A 115 13.78 -8.14 -10.79
C VAL A 115 13.90 -8.44 -9.31
N SER A 116 12.79 -8.30 -8.59
CA SER A 116 12.73 -8.68 -7.18
C SER A 116 12.65 -10.19 -7.03
N SER A 117 13.25 -10.72 -5.96
CA SER A 117 13.11 -12.11 -5.57
C SER A 117 11.73 -12.45 -4.99
N HIS A 118 10.91 -11.44 -4.69
CA HIS A 118 9.61 -11.61 -4.06
C HIS A 118 8.49 -11.85 -5.08
N ASP A 119 7.56 -12.73 -4.72
CA ASP A 119 6.27 -12.84 -5.39
C ASP A 119 5.29 -11.99 -4.61
N TYR A 120 4.88 -10.86 -5.19
CA TYR A 120 4.09 -9.84 -4.50
C TYR A 120 2.60 -10.18 -4.37
N ALA A 121 2.05 -10.98 -5.27
CA ALA A 121 0.61 -11.22 -5.30
C ALA A 121 0.04 -11.79 -3.99
N PRO A 122 0.61 -12.88 -3.41
CA PRO A 122 0.09 -13.40 -2.15
C PRO A 122 0.24 -12.41 -1.00
N GLY A 123 1.35 -11.66 -0.97
CA GLY A 123 1.61 -10.65 0.06
C GLY A 123 0.60 -9.52 0.03
N TRP A 124 0.31 -8.98 -1.15
CA TRP A 124 -0.68 -7.92 -1.29
C TRP A 124 -2.09 -8.39 -0.96
N ARG A 125 -2.46 -9.61 -1.32
CA ARG A 125 -3.78 -10.16 -0.98
C ARG A 125 -3.96 -10.26 0.54
N ARG A 126 -2.94 -10.72 1.26
CA ARG A 126 -2.98 -10.74 2.73
C ARG A 126 -3.05 -9.33 3.32
N THR A 127 -2.30 -8.39 2.75
CA THR A 127 -2.31 -6.99 3.16
C THR A 127 -3.69 -6.36 2.99
N PHE A 128 -4.36 -6.62 1.88
CA PHE A 128 -5.72 -6.10 1.65
C PHE A 128 -6.75 -6.76 2.57
N GLY A 129 -6.53 -7.99 2.99
CA GLY A 129 -7.35 -8.61 4.05
C GLY A 129 -7.23 -7.88 5.37
N LYS A 130 -6.03 -7.43 5.74
CA LYS A 130 -5.83 -6.57 6.92
C LYS A 130 -6.56 -5.24 6.76
N LEU A 131 -6.50 -4.65 5.57
CA LEU A 131 -7.19 -3.39 5.29
C LEU A 131 -8.71 -3.56 5.39
N ASP A 132 -9.27 -4.65 4.89
CA ASP A 132 -10.69 -4.97 5.06
C ASP A 132 -11.10 -4.96 6.53
N ALA A 133 -10.30 -5.59 7.40
CA ALA A 133 -10.58 -5.66 8.83
C ALA A 133 -10.51 -4.27 9.48
N VAL A 134 -9.51 -3.47 9.13
CA VAL A 134 -9.36 -2.10 9.63
C VAL A 134 -10.53 -1.21 9.21
N LEU A 135 -10.96 -1.32 7.96
CA LEU A 135 -12.09 -0.54 7.44
C LEU A 135 -13.40 -0.95 8.08
N ALA A 136 -13.59 -2.22 8.41
CA ALA A 136 -14.77 -2.70 9.12
C ALA A 136 -14.89 -2.10 10.51
N ASP A 137 -13.76 -1.92 11.21
CA ASP A 137 -13.74 -1.32 12.55
C ASP A 137 -14.01 0.20 12.54
N GLN A 138 -13.90 0.85 11.37
CA GLN A 138 -14.10 2.30 11.24
C GLN A 138 -15.54 2.69 10.87
N ARG A 139 -16.41 1.73 10.72
CA ARG A 139 -17.81 1.96 10.34
C ARG A 139 -18.68 2.33 11.53
#